data_294e28db376f44d36388b145f277a017
#
_entry.id   294e28db376f44d36388b145f277a017
#
_cell.length_a   1.000
_cell.length_b   1.000
_cell.length_c   1.000
_cell.angle_alpha   90.00
_cell.angle_beta   90.00
_cell.angle_gamma   90.00
#
_symmetry.space_group_name_H-M   'P 1'
#
loop_
_entity.id
_entity.type
_entity.pdbx_description
1 polymer ?
#
loop_
_entity_poly.entity_id
_entity_poly.type
_entity_poly.pdbx_seq_one_letter_code
_entity_poly.pdbx_strand_id
1 'polypeptide(L)' 'MKIGDLVDYYGNFLAVVLYVNKEGGTVKALRLSGETGWLVKSGCKVVSQ' A
#
# COMPACT_ATOMS: atom_id res chain seq x y z
N MET A 1 6.74 -6.82 -1.39
CA MET A 1 6.11 -5.51 -1.63
C MET A 1 7.19 -4.45 -1.78
N LYS A 2 7.07 -3.61 -2.77
CA LYS A 2 8.06 -2.59 -3.07
C LYS A 2 7.37 -1.34 -3.60
N ILE A 3 8.13 -0.25 -3.64
CA ILE A 3 7.62 1.02 -4.18
C ILE A 3 7.15 0.82 -5.61
N GLY A 4 5.94 1.32 -5.90
CA GLY A 4 5.31 1.20 -7.20
C GLY A 4 4.36 0.03 -7.33
N ASP A 5 4.34 -0.89 -6.36
CA ASP A 5 3.40 -2.01 -6.40
C ASP A 5 1.98 -1.51 -6.19
N LEU A 6 1.05 -2.13 -6.92
CA LEU A 6 -0.37 -1.90 -6.72
C LEU A 6 -0.87 -2.92 -5.71
N VAL A 7 -1.50 -2.45 -4.66
CA VAL A 7 -1.99 -3.33 -3.58
C VAL A 7 -3.48 -3.13 -3.36
N ASP A 8 -4.12 -4.19 -2.89
CA ASP A 8 -5.51 -4.19 -2.45
C ASP A 8 -5.49 -4.21 -0.92
N TYR A 9 -6.08 -3.19 -0.30
CA TYR A 9 -6.07 -3.06 1.15
C TYR A 9 -7.38 -3.60 1.73
N TYR A 10 -7.31 -4.76 2.35
CA TYR A 10 -8.44 -5.44 3.00
C TYR A 10 -9.66 -5.61 2.08
N GLY A 11 -9.45 -5.59 0.76
CA GLY A 11 -10.55 -5.66 -0.17
C GLY A 11 -11.37 -4.38 -0.29
N ASN A 12 -10.94 -3.29 0.36
CA ASN A 12 -11.70 -2.04 0.39
C ASN A 12 -11.30 -1.07 -0.72
N PHE A 13 -10.01 -0.98 -1.04
CA PHE A 13 -9.56 -0.05 -2.07
C PHE A 13 -8.19 -0.47 -2.59
N LEU A 14 -7.83 0.09 -3.74
CA LEU A 14 -6.52 -0.09 -4.35
C LEU A 14 -5.65 1.11 -4.07
N ALA A 15 -4.35 0.86 -3.93
CA ALA A 15 -3.39 1.93 -3.70
C ALA A 15 -2.04 1.55 -4.28
N VAL A 16 -1.23 2.57 -4.58
CA VAL A 16 0.14 2.38 -5.07
C VAL A 16 1.09 2.67 -3.93
N VAL A 17 2.03 1.75 -3.69
CA VAL A 17 3.00 1.89 -2.61
C VAL A 17 4.00 2.99 -2.97
N LEU A 18 4.12 3.99 -2.10
CA LEU A 18 5.05 5.11 -2.25
C LEU A 18 6.31 4.92 -1.41
N TYR A 19 6.19 4.24 -0.27
CA TYR A 19 7.31 4.06 0.64
C TYR A 19 7.03 2.85 1.52
N VAL A 20 8.07 2.07 1.79
CA VAL A 20 7.99 0.90 2.66
C VAL A 20 8.76 1.19 3.93
N ASN A 21 8.07 1.16 5.08
CA ASN A 21 8.71 1.32 6.38
C ASN A 21 9.14 -0.06 6.85
N LYS A 22 10.44 -0.31 6.81
CA LYS A 22 10.97 -1.64 7.13
C LYS A 22 10.86 -1.98 8.61
N GLU A 23 10.81 -0.98 9.46
CA GLU A 23 10.79 -1.21 10.91
C GLU A 23 9.41 -1.28 11.49
N GLY A 24 8.46 -0.55 10.91
CA GLY A 24 7.13 -0.38 11.49
C GLY A 24 6.07 -1.31 10.95
N GLY A 25 6.38 -2.14 9.97
CA GLY A 25 5.39 -3.01 9.36
C GLY A 25 4.30 -2.26 8.61
N THR A 26 4.58 -1.03 8.18
CA THR A 26 3.62 -0.19 7.45
C THR A 26 4.20 0.25 6.12
N VAL A 27 3.32 0.69 5.24
CA VAL A 27 3.71 1.29 3.98
C VAL A 27 2.92 2.57 3.79
N LYS A 28 3.55 3.55 3.15
CA LYS A 28 2.83 4.74 2.72
C LYS A 28 2.33 4.51 1.31
N ALA A 29 1.08 4.80 1.06
CA ALA A 29 0.47 4.50 -0.22
C ALA A 29 -0.42 5.62 -0.69
N LEU A 30 -0.54 5.72 -2.02
CA LEU A 30 -1.42 6.69 -2.67
C LEU A 30 -2.66 5.92 -3.15
N ARG A 31 -3.81 6.28 -2.60
CA ARG A 31 -5.07 5.71 -3.04
C ARG A 31 -5.43 6.27 -4.41
N LEU A 32 -6.21 5.51 -5.15
CA LEU A 32 -6.63 5.96 -6.50
C LEU A 32 -7.46 7.23 -6.45
N SER A 33 -8.06 7.53 -5.30
CA SER A 33 -8.80 8.79 -5.11
C SER A 33 -7.88 10.00 -4.95
N GLY A 34 -6.56 9.79 -4.81
CA GLY A 34 -5.60 10.88 -4.65
C GLY A 34 -5.14 11.11 -3.23
N GLU A 35 -5.68 10.37 -2.27
CA GLU A 35 -5.29 10.50 -0.87
C GLU A 35 -4.07 9.65 -0.57
N THR A 36 -3.21 10.14 0.32
CA THR A 36 -2.08 9.36 0.80
C THR A 36 -2.28 9.01 2.26
N GLY A 37 -1.68 7.90 2.69
CA GLY A 37 -1.74 7.50 4.08
C GLY A 37 -0.88 6.28 4.35
N TRP A 38 -0.76 5.93 5.63
CA TRP A 38 -0.01 4.76 6.05
C TRP A 38 -0.95 3.56 6.17
N LEU A 39 -0.54 2.45 5.56
CA LEU A 39 -1.30 1.20 5.59
C LEU A 39 -0.48 0.13 6.28
N VAL A 40 -1.16 -0.79 6.97
CA VAL A 40 -0.50 -1.91 7.62
C VAL A 40 -0.17 -2.96 6.56
N LYS A 41 1.08 -3.43 6.52
CA LYS A 41 1.49 -4.41 5.51
C LYS A 41 0.61 -5.65 5.49
N SER A 42 0.19 -6.11 6.66
CA SER A 42 -0.62 -7.33 6.75
C SER A 42 -1.98 -7.19 6.05
N GLY A 43 -2.43 -5.96 5.85
CA GLY A 43 -3.69 -5.72 5.14
C GLY A 43 -3.51 -5.50 3.65
N CYS A 44 -2.27 -5.46 3.17
CA CYS A 44 -1.97 -5.19 1.78
C CYS A 44 -1.73 -6.48 1.01
N LYS A 45 -2.42 -6.64 -0.11
CA LYS A 45 -2.20 -7.76 -1.01
C LYS A 45 -1.74 -7.20 -2.34
N VAL A 46 -0.56 -7.61 -2.79
CA VAL A 46 -0.02 -7.15 -4.08
C VAL A 46 -0.86 -7.77 -5.19
N VAL A 47 -1.44 -6.92 -6.04
CA VAL A 47 -2.28 -7.37 -7.15
C VAL A 47 -1.63 -7.12 -8.51
N SER A 48 -0.52 -6.39 -8.52
CA SER A 48 0.22 -6.12 -9.75
C SER A 48 1.69 -5.97 -9.40
N GLN A 49 2.53 -6.49 -10.25
CA GLN A 49 3.98 -6.43 -10.07
C GLN A 49 4.64 -5.76 -11.25
#